data_646fb6c00db4f56f8d46d201e36b6b30
#
_entry.id   646fb6c00db4f56f8d46d201e36b6b30
#
_cell.length_a   1.000
_cell.length_b   1.000
_cell.length_c   1.000
_cell.angle_alpha   90.00
_cell.angle_beta   90.00
_cell.angle_gamma   90.00
#
_symmetry.space_group_name_H-M   'P 1'
#
loop_
_entity.id
_entity.type
_entity.pdbx_description
1 polymer ?
#
loop_
_entity_poly.entity_id
_entity_poly.type
_entity_poly.pdbx_seq_one_letter_code
_entity_poly.pdbx_strand_id
1 'polypeptide(L)'
;MQIAIVLYDRFTALDAVGPYQVFSSLRGAEVVFAAEQAGSVGDDERSLHLSADAALSDVPHPDIVVVPGGPGQNDQMDDGPLHDWLRAADQGTAWTTSVCTGSLILAAAGLLAGRRATSHWLALGELGQHGVVPVAERVVFDGKYVTAAGVSAGIDMGLTLAGRIAGDQVAQAIQLGIEYDPQPPYDAGSPDRAPAELVARARAAAASSGSRPGAVNPEAAPARGRRRRPRAGRSRSGRSPGRP
;
A
#
# COMPACT_ATOMS: atom_id res chain seq x y z
N MET A 1 -12.38 17.31 -11.06
CA MET A 1 -11.27 16.36 -11.31
C MET A 1 -11.69 15.03 -10.70
N GLN A 2 -11.83 14.01 -11.53
CA GLN A 2 -12.23 12.67 -11.08
C GLN A 2 -11.00 11.79 -10.88
N ILE A 3 -10.92 11.12 -9.75
CA ILE A 3 -9.81 10.24 -9.37
C ILE A 3 -10.37 8.84 -9.14
N ALA A 4 -9.99 7.90 -9.99
CA ALA A 4 -10.38 6.50 -9.85
C ALA A 4 -9.31 5.72 -9.07
N ILE A 5 -9.69 5.16 -7.95
CA ILE A 5 -8.87 4.19 -7.19
C ILE A 5 -9.42 2.80 -7.49
N VAL A 6 -8.60 1.99 -8.15
CA VAL A 6 -8.99 0.63 -8.56
C VAL A 6 -9.03 -0.30 -7.36
N LEU A 7 -10.07 -1.11 -7.25
CA LEU A 7 -10.15 -2.20 -6.29
C LEU A 7 -10.28 -3.53 -7.02
N TYR A 8 -9.61 -4.55 -6.50
CA TYR A 8 -9.69 -5.94 -6.95
C TYR A 8 -9.50 -6.87 -5.73
N ASP A 9 -9.97 -8.10 -5.80
CA ASP A 9 -9.88 -9.04 -4.65
C ASP A 9 -8.44 -9.18 -4.16
N ARG A 10 -8.23 -9.14 -2.85
CA ARG A 10 -6.94 -9.22 -2.16
C ARG A 10 -5.97 -8.06 -2.47
N PHE A 11 -6.49 -6.86 -2.71
CA PHE A 11 -5.66 -5.64 -2.73
C PHE A 11 -5.13 -5.34 -1.31
N THR A 12 -4.00 -4.65 -1.21
CA THR A 12 -3.51 -4.16 0.10
C THR A 12 -4.23 -2.87 0.48
N ALA A 13 -4.96 -2.89 1.59
CA ALA A 13 -5.87 -1.81 1.97
C ALA A 13 -5.21 -0.42 2.01
N LEU A 14 -4.03 -0.29 2.63
CA LEU A 14 -3.36 1.02 2.75
C LEU A 14 -2.89 1.57 1.40
N ASP A 15 -2.64 0.72 0.39
CA ASP A 15 -2.28 1.16 -0.96
C ASP A 15 -3.40 1.98 -1.62
N ALA A 16 -4.65 1.68 -1.27
CA ALA A 16 -5.84 2.41 -1.72
C ALA A 16 -6.18 3.57 -0.78
N VAL A 17 -6.25 3.31 0.53
CA VAL A 17 -6.71 4.28 1.53
C VAL A 17 -5.68 5.39 1.78
N GLY A 18 -4.38 5.11 1.65
CA GLY A 18 -3.32 6.12 1.79
C GLY A 18 -3.46 7.27 0.79
N PRO A 19 -3.45 7.00 -0.52
CA PRO A 19 -3.73 8.01 -1.54
C PRO A 19 -5.12 8.64 -1.41
N TYR A 20 -6.15 7.84 -1.09
CA TYR A 20 -7.50 8.33 -0.85
C TYR A 20 -7.51 9.45 0.19
N GLN A 21 -6.86 9.25 1.34
CA GLN A 21 -6.84 10.22 2.42
C GLN A 21 -6.25 11.57 1.99
N VAL A 22 -5.26 11.55 1.09
CA VAL A 22 -4.66 12.78 0.55
C VAL A 22 -5.56 13.41 -0.51
N PHE A 23 -5.99 12.63 -1.50
CA PHE A 23 -6.72 13.14 -2.65
C PHE A 23 -8.14 13.61 -2.32
N SER A 24 -8.81 12.98 -1.36
CA SER A 24 -10.12 13.44 -0.86
C SER A 24 -10.07 14.83 -0.21
N SER A 25 -8.89 15.29 0.19
CA SER A 25 -8.66 16.63 0.72
C SER A 25 -8.38 17.69 -0.35
N LEU A 26 -8.20 17.29 -1.62
CA LEU A 26 -8.04 18.24 -2.73
C LEU A 26 -9.38 18.88 -3.09
N ARG A 27 -9.40 20.21 -3.10
CA ARG A 27 -10.63 20.94 -3.43
C ARG A 27 -11.07 20.69 -4.86
N GLY A 28 -12.29 20.21 -5.05
CA GLY A 28 -12.85 19.89 -6.37
C GLY A 28 -12.41 18.54 -6.92
N ALA A 29 -11.76 17.71 -6.11
CA ALA A 29 -11.55 16.30 -6.44
C ALA A 29 -12.79 15.48 -6.05
N GLU A 30 -13.15 14.56 -6.93
CA GLU A 30 -14.13 13.50 -6.71
C GLU A 30 -13.38 12.18 -6.75
N VAL A 31 -13.23 11.51 -5.63
CA VAL A 31 -12.54 10.22 -5.55
C VAL A 31 -13.57 9.11 -5.57
N VAL A 32 -13.40 8.19 -6.51
CA VAL A 32 -14.30 7.05 -6.73
C VAL A 32 -13.49 5.76 -6.58
N PHE A 33 -13.94 4.86 -5.73
CA PHE A 33 -13.46 3.49 -5.71
C PHE A 33 -14.17 2.71 -6.82
N ALA A 34 -13.41 2.16 -7.77
CA ALA A 34 -13.93 1.44 -8.92
C ALA A 34 -13.35 0.02 -9.00
N ALA A 35 -14.19 -0.95 -9.32
CA ALA A 35 -13.81 -2.34 -9.54
C ALA A 35 -14.46 -2.86 -10.83
N GLU A 36 -14.14 -4.08 -11.27
CA GLU A 36 -14.83 -4.69 -12.44
C GLU A 36 -16.35 -4.64 -12.26
N GLN A 37 -16.83 -4.81 -11.04
CA GLN A 37 -18.24 -4.66 -10.66
C GLN A 37 -18.32 -3.83 -9.37
N ALA A 38 -19.31 -2.94 -9.27
CA ALA A 38 -19.58 -2.21 -8.05
C ALA A 38 -19.96 -3.17 -6.91
N GLY A 39 -19.55 -2.84 -5.70
CA GLY A 39 -19.85 -3.64 -4.51
C GLY A 39 -18.68 -3.83 -3.57
N SER A 40 -18.81 -4.78 -2.66
CA SER A 40 -17.82 -5.06 -1.63
C SER A 40 -16.62 -5.81 -2.17
N VAL A 41 -15.41 -5.29 -1.96
CA VAL A 41 -14.13 -5.89 -2.35
C VAL A 41 -13.29 -6.14 -1.10
N GLY A 42 -12.82 -7.39 -0.92
CA GLY A 42 -12.01 -7.79 0.23
C GLY A 42 -10.54 -7.43 0.07
N ASP A 43 -9.92 -7.00 1.16
CA ASP A 43 -8.48 -6.78 1.24
C ASP A 43 -7.68 -8.09 1.26
N ASP A 44 -6.38 -7.97 1.31
CA ASP A 44 -5.44 -9.10 1.33
C ASP A 44 -5.54 -9.97 2.60
N GLU A 45 -6.02 -9.42 3.72
CA GLU A 45 -6.31 -10.16 4.95
C GLU A 45 -7.75 -10.70 5.03
N ARG A 46 -8.61 -10.32 4.09
CA ARG A 46 -10.04 -10.66 4.05
C ARG A 46 -10.85 -10.22 5.28
N SER A 47 -10.28 -9.36 6.09
CA SER A 47 -10.90 -8.82 7.30
C SER A 47 -11.45 -7.40 7.09
N LEU A 48 -10.90 -6.66 6.14
CA LEU A 48 -11.37 -5.35 5.73
C LEU A 48 -12.00 -5.44 4.33
N HIS A 49 -13.13 -4.77 4.16
CA HIS A 49 -13.79 -4.65 2.87
C HIS A 49 -13.98 -3.17 2.56
N LEU A 50 -13.65 -2.77 1.33
CA LEU A 50 -14.02 -1.48 0.78
C LEU A 50 -15.16 -1.66 -0.22
N SER A 51 -16.04 -0.67 -0.28
CA SER A 51 -17.08 -0.63 -1.32
C SER A 51 -16.51 0.01 -2.57
N ALA A 52 -16.57 -0.69 -3.71
CA ALA A 52 -16.43 -0.06 -5.00
C ALA A 52 -17.73 0.67 -5.32
N ASP A 53 -17.67 1.99 -5.44
CA ASP A 53 -18.82 2.85 -5.68
C ASP A 53 -19.37 2.69 -7.11
N ALA A 54 -18.50 2.30 -8.03
CA ALA A 54 -18.82 2.19 -9.46
C ALA A 54 -18.14 0.97 -10.08
N ALA A 55 -18.72 0.47 -11.18
CA ALA A 55 -17.98 -0.42 -12.08
C ALA A 55 -16.94 0.39 -12.89
N LEU A 56 -15.85 -0.25 -13.31
CA LEU A 56 -14.83 0.39 -14.16
C LEU A 56 -15.45 0.99 -15.44
N SER A 57 -16.46 0.34 -16.00
CA SER A 57 -17.20 0.83 -17.18
C SER A 57 -17.96 2.14 -16.94
N ASP A 58 -18.31 2.44 -15.69
CA ASP A 58 -19.03 3.64 -15.32
C ASP A 58 -18.08 4.84 -15.08
N VAL A 59 -16.77 4.57 -15.07
CA VAL A 59 -15.69 5.57 -14.87
C VAL A 59 -14.71 5.51 -16.07
N PRO A 60 -15.17 5.81 -17.29
CA PRO A 60 -14.35 5.59 -18.49
C PRO A 60 -13.24 6.64 -18.70
N HIS A 61 -13.35 7.82 -18.11
CA HIS A 61 -12.45 8.95 -18.35
C HIS A 61 -12.01 9.67 -17.06
N PRO A 62 -11.37 8.97 -16.11
CA PRO A 62 -10.86 9.65 -14.91
C PRO A 62 -9.66 10.54 -15.27
N ASP A 63 -9.51 11.66 -14.55
CA ASP A 63 -8.33 12.50 -14.67
C ASP A 63 -7.08 11.83 -14.07
N ILE A 64 -7.27 11.05 -13.01
CA ILE A 64 -6.21 10.32 -12.30
C ILE A 64 -6.66 8.88 -12.05
N VAL A 65 -5.76 7.93 -12.32
CA VAL A 65 -5.92 6.52 -11.95
C VAL A 65 -4.91 6.17 -10.87
N VAL A 66 -5.36 5.46 -9.83
CA VAL A 66 -4.52 4.86 -8.79
C VAL A 66 -4.73 3.36 -8.78
N VAL A 67 -3.67 2.60 -9.03
CA VAL A 67 -3.69 1.13 -8.98
C VAL A 67 -2.94 0.67 -7.72
N PRO A 68 -3.64 0.17 -6.69
CA PRO A 68 -3.01 -0.41 -5.51
C PRO A 68 -2.31 -1.73 -5.84
N GLY A 69 -1.41 -2.16 -4.98
CA GLY A 69 -0.85 -3.50 -5.01
C GLY A 69 -1.58 -4.46 -4.07
N GLY A 70 -0.94 -5.57 -3.79
CA GLY A 70 -1.44 -6.64 -2.94
C GLY A 70 -1.25 -8.01 -3.57
N PRO A 71 -1.44 -9.09 -2.83
CA PRO A 71 -1.26 -10.45 -3.38
C PRO A 71 -2.25 -10.79 -4.50
N GLY A 72 -3.42 -10.13 -4.56
CA GLY A 72 -4.36 -10.25 -5.67
C GLY A 72 -3.83 -9.72 -7.00
N GLN A 73 -2.75 -8.94 -6.99
CA GLN A 73 -2.07 -8.50 -8.20
C GLN A 73 -1.68 -9.68 -9.11
N ASN A 74 -1.33 -10.83 -8.54
CA ASN A 74 -0.98 -12.01 -9.34
C ASN A 74 -2.13 -12.49 -10.24
N ASP A 75 -3.38 -12.31 -9.82
CA ASP A 75 -4.55 -12.68 -10.60
C ASP A 75 -4.88 -11.62 -11.69
N GLN A 76 -4.18 -10.49 -11.65
CA GLN A 76 -4.33 -9.36 -12.56
C GLN A 76 -3.15 -9.23 -13.54
N MET A 77 -2.37 -10.29 -13.77
CA MET A 77 -1.21 -10.23 -14.67
C MET A 77 -1.56 -10.59 -16.12
N ASP A 78 -2.62 -11.31 -16.33
CA ASP A 78 -3.10 -11.69 -17.66
C ASP A 78 -4.03 -10.61 -18.22
N ASP A 79 -4.07 -10.49 -19.56
CA ASP A 79 -4.99 -9.58 -20.22
C ASP A 79 -6.44 -9.86 -19.82
N GLY A 80 -7.17 -8.81 -19.47
CA GLY A 80 -8.54 -8.89 -19.03
C GLY A 80 -9.22 -7.53 -18.93
N PRO A 81 -10.46 -7.49 -18.39
CA PRO A 81 -11.26 -6.27 -18.32
C PRO A 81 -10.55 -5.09 -17.64
N LEU A 82 -9.77 -5.35 -16.58
CA LEU A 82 -8.99 -4.32 -15.91
C LEU A 82 -7.92 -3.72 -16.84
N HIS A 83 -7.18 -4.55 -17.57
CA HIS A 83 -6.15 -4.07 -18.51
C HIS A 83 -6.75 -3.28 -19.65
N ASP A 84 -7.86 -3.72 -20.19
CA ASP A 84 -8.57 -3.01 -21.26
C ASP A 84 -9.04 -1.64 -20.80
N TRP A 85 -9.61 -1.57 -19.59
CA TRP A 85 -10.01 -0.31 -19.01
C TRP A 85 -8.81 0.61 -18.71
N LEU A 86 -7.72 0.07 -18.15
CA LEU A 86 -6.50 0.84 -17.87
C LEU A 86 -5.93 1.46 -19.15
N ARG A 87 -5.83 0.69 -20.23
CA ARG A 87 -5.35 1.19 -21.53
C ARG A 87 -6.26 2.26 -22.13
N ALA A 88 -7.56 2.11 -21.99
CA ALA A 88 -8.53 3.09 -22.47
C ALA A 88 -8.50 4.37 -21.63
N ALA A 89 -8.56 4.26 -20.31
CA ALA A 89 -8.52 5.38 -19.39
C ALA A 89 -7.19 6.17 -19.50
N ASP A 90 -6.07 5.46 -19.65
CA ASP A 90 -4.74 6.07 -19.77
C ASP A 90 -4.64 7.07 -20.94
N GLN A 91 -5.41 6.91 -22.00
CA GLN A 91 -5.39 7.85 -23.12
C GLN A 91 -5.83 9.27 -22.71
N GLY A 92 -6.71 9.38 -21.71
CA GLY A 92 -7.26 10.65 -21.22
C GLY A 92 -6.71 11.12 -19.88
N THR A 93 -6.07 10.26 -19.09
CA THR A 93 -5.58 10.61 -17.77
C THR A 93 -4.49 11.70 -17.80
N ALA A 94 -4.56 12.65 -16.88
CA ALA A 94 -3.44 13.53 -16.57
C ALA A 94 -2.33 12.77 -15.80
N TRP A 95 -2.73 11.81 -14.95
CA TRP A 95 -1.81 10.99 -14.17
C TRP A 95 -2.29 9.54 -14.07
N THR A 96 -1.41 8.60 -14.41
CA THR A 96 -1.60 7.16 -14.19
C THR A 96 -0.63 6.72 -13.12
N THR A 97 -1.17 6.27 -11.97
CA THR A 97 -0.36 6.05 -10.77
C THR A 97 -0.55 4.66 -10.19
N SER A 98 0.44 4.21 -9.44
CA SER A 98 0.37 2.95 -8.71
C SER A 98 1.07 3.01 -7.37
N VAL A 99 0.68 2.13 -6.46
CA VAL A 99 1.35 1.90 -5.18
C VAL A 99 1.75 0.42 -5.12
N CYS A 100 2.94 0.15 -4.56
CA CYS A 100 3.38 -1.22 -4.29
C CYS A 100 3.44 -2.06 -5.58
N THR A 101 2.89 -3.28 -5.57
CA THR A 101 2.84 -4.17 -6.75
C THR A 101 1.80 -3.76 -7.80
N GLY A 102 1.01 -2.70 -7.57
CA GLY A 102 0.14 -2.12 -8.60
C GLY A 102 0.89 -1.68 -9.86
N SER A 103 2.19 -1.36 -9.73
CA SER A 103 3.04 -1.07 -10.88
C SER A 103 3.26 -2.28 -11.80
N LEU A 104 3.17 -3.51 -11.29
CA LEU A 104 3.22 -4.73 -12.11
C LEU A 104 1.95 -4.86 -12.98
N ILE A 105 0.79 -4.51 -12.45
CA ILE A 105 -0.46 -4.48 -13.23
C ILE A 105 -0.34 -3.46 -14.38
N LEU A 106 0.14 -2.24 -14.09
CA LEU A 106 0.39 -1.24 -15.14
C LEU A 106 1.43 -1.71 -16.16
N ALA A 107 2.46 -2.42 -15.71
CA ALA A 107 3.50 -2.97 -16.57
C ALA A 107 2.95 -4.10 -17.46
N ALA A 108 2.14 -5.00 -16.91
CA ALA A 108 1.47 -6.06 -17.66
C ALA A 108 0.47 -5.50 -18.68
N ALA A 109 -0.23 -4.41 -18.36
CA ALA A 109 -1.07 -3.69 -19.32
C ALA A 109 -0.26 -2.96 -20.43
N GLY A 110 1.08 -2.98 -20.37
CA GLY A 110 1.99 -2.36 -21.35
C GLY A 110 2.22 -0.86 -21.16
N LEU A 111 1.66 -0.25 -20.10
CA LEU A 111 1.69 1.21 -19.89
C LEU A 111 3.05 1.73 -19.41
N LEU A 112 3.88 0.86 -18.82
CA LEU A 112 5.19 1.23 -18.28
C LEU A 112 6.38 0.77 -19.15
N ALA A 113 6.16 0.21 -20.33
CA ALA A 113 7.23 -0.26 -21.21
C ALA A 113 8.21 0.87 -21.57
N GLY A 114 9.52 0.64 -21.35
CA GLY A 114 10.59 1.61 -21.58
C GLY A 114 10.68 2.74 -20.54
N ARG A 115 9.82 2.77 -19.52
CA ARG A 115 9.77 3.82 -18.50
C ARG A 115 10.50 3.43 -17.24
N ARG A 116 10.91 4.43 -16.47
CA ARG A 116 11.39 4.26 -15.09
C ARG A 116 10.21 4.08 -14.16
N ALA A 117 10.25 3.06 -13.30
CA ALA A 117 9.22 2.82 -12.31
C ALA A 117 9.77 2.16 -11.05
N THR A 118 9.07 2.33 -9.95
CA THR A 118 9.29 1.60 -8.70
C THR A 118 8.14 0.65 -8.39
N SER A 119 8.36 -0.25 -7.45
CA SER A 119 7.39 -1.22 -6.95
C SER A 119 7.68 -1.50 -5.48
N HIS A 120 6.94 -2.42 -4.86
CA HIS A 120 7.37 -3.00 -3.61
C HIS A 120 8.78 -3.61 -3.76
N TRP A 121 9.66 -3.42 -2.79
CA TRP A 121 11.07 -3.81 -2.88
C TRP A 121 11.30 -5.30 -3.19
N LEU A 122 10.38 -6.19 -2.77
CA LEU A 122 10.43 -7.61 -3.08
C LEU A 122 10.08 -7.91 -4.55
N ALA A 123 9.26 -7.08 -5.17
CA ALA A 123 8.77 -7.24 -6.53
C ALA A 123 9.48 -6.32 -7.55
N LEU A 124 10.38 -5.44 -7.09
CA LEU A 124 11.05 -4.47 -7.95
C LEU A 124 11.75 -5.11 -9.16
N GLY A 125 12.39 -6.27 -8.96
CA GLY A 125 13.07 -6.98 -10.04
C GLY A 125 12.14 -7.53 -11.13
N GLU A 126 10.87 -7.77 -10.81
CA GLU A 126 9.88 -8.31 -11.75
C GLU A 126 9.50 -7.29 -12.83
N LEU A 127 9.58 -5.99 -12.53
CA LEU A 127 9.31 -4.92 -13.50
C LEU A 127 10.16 -5.06 -14.77
N GLY A 128 11.41 -5.52 -14.65
CA GLY A 128 12.30 -5.72 -15.78
C GLY A 128 11.79 -6.75 -16.80
N GLN A 129 11.00 -7.72 -16.38
CA GLN A 129 10.40 -8.74 -17.26
C GLN A 129 9.36 -8.15 -18.21
N HIS A 130 8.80 -6.99 -17.86
CA HIS A 130 7.84 -6.24 -18.65
C HIS A 130 8.47 -5.08 -19.44
N GLY A 131 9.80 -5.05 -19.59
CA GLY A 131 10.51 -3.98 -20.31
C GLY A 131 10.53 -2.63 -19.59
N VAL A 132 10.27 -2.62 -18.28
CA VAL A 132 10.34 -1.42 -17.42
C VAL A 132 11.77 -1.27 -16.90
N VAL A 133 12.24 -0.04 -16.67
CA VAL A 133 13.51 0.27 -16.00
C VAL A 133 13.25 0.39 -14.48
N PRO A 134 13.61 -0.64 -13.67
CA PRO A 134 13.33 -0.61 -12.24
C PRO A 134 14.19 0.42 -11.51
N VAL A 135 13.57 1.18 -10.60
CA VAL A 135 14.26 2.20 -9.80
C VAL A 135 13.89 2.03 -8.33
N ALA A 136 14.90 1.90 -7.46
CA ALA A 136 14.70 1.74 -6.02
C ALA A 136 14.52 3.11 -5.33
N GLU A 137 13.51 3.87 -5.75
CA GLU A 137 13.14 5.15 -5.15
C GLU A 137 11.74 5.04 -4.54
N ARG A 138 11.43 5.88 -3.56
CA ARG A 138 10.15 5.83 -2.85
C ARG A 138 8.98 6.26 -3.73
N VAL A 139 9.18 7.29 -4.57
CA VAL A 139 8.22 7.75 -5.59
C VAL A 139 8.98 8.09 -6.84
N VAL A 140 8.57 7.52 -7.97
CA VAL A 140 9.19 7.73 -9.29
C VAL A 140 8.20 8.40 -10.22
N PHE A 141 8.63 9.48 -10.87
CA PHE A 141 7.91 10.16 -11.94
C PHE A 141 8.58 9.88 -13.28
N ASP A 142 7.80 9.46 -14.26
CA ASP A 142 8.21 9.34 -15.66
C ASP A 142 7.07 9.80 -16.57
N GLY A 143 7.13 11.06 -17.01
CA GLY A 143 6.02 11.71 -17.70
C GLY A 143 4.79 11.82 -16.80
N LYS A 144 3.66 11.29 -17.27
CA LYS A 144 2.40 11.24 -16.49
C LYS A 144 2.30 10.03 -15.56
N TYR A 145 3.27 9.12 -15.64
CA TYR A 145 3.27 7.92 -14.80
C TYR A 145 3.97 8.19 -13.47
N VAL A 146 3.30 7.83 -12.40
CA VAL A 146 3.82 8.00 -11.04
C VAL A 146 3.69 6.68 -10.29
N THR A 147 4.80 6.09 -9.92
CA THR A 147 4.80 4.84 -9.17
C THR A 147 5.38 5.05 -7.78
N ALA A 148 4.73 4.50 -6.77
CA ALA A 148 5.18 4.51 -5.39
C ALA A 148 5.66 3.11 -4.96
N ALA A 149 6.66 3.08 -4.10
CA ALA A 149 7.18 1.87 -3.48
C ALA A 149 6.14 1.18 -2.57
N GLY A 150 6.57 0.34 -1.63
CA GLY A 150 5.65 -0.44 -0.79
C GLY A 150 4.75 0.40 0.10
N VAL A 151 3.57 -0.04 0.20
CA VAL A 151 2.42 0.27 1.06
C VAL A 151 2.31 1.74 1.51
N SER A 152 3.10 2.17 2.50
CA SER A 152 3.04 3.54 3.05
C SER A 152 3.50 4.63 2.08
N ALA A 153 4.21 4.28 1.01
CA ALA A 153 4.69 5.23 0.00
C ALA A 153 3.55 5.87 -0.81
N GLY A 154 2.35 5.27 -0.78
CA GLY A 154 1.16 5.85 -1.39
C GLY A 154 0.76 7.21 -0.80
N ILE A 155 1.02 7.44 0.49
CA ILE A 155 0.76 8.74 1.14
C ILE A 155 1.74 9.80 0.59
N ASP A 156 3.04 9.47 0.52
CA ASP A 156 4.05 10.38 -0.02
C ASP A 156 3.82 10.69 -1.49
N MET A 157 3.41 9.69 -2.28
CA MET A 157 3.00 9.88 -3.68
C MET A 157 1.81 10.84 -3.77
N GLY A 158 0.78 10.63 -2.96
CA GLY A 158 -0.41 11.48 -2.92
C GLY A 158 -0.05 12.92 -2.61
N LEU A 159 0.76 13.17 -1.58
CA LEU A 159 1.21 14.51 -1.19
C LEU A 159 2.07 15.18 -2.28
N THR A 160 3.01 14.42 -2.87
CA THR A 160 3.86 14.94 -3.95
C THR A 160 3.03 15.30 -5.17
N LEU A 161 2.04 14.47 -5.52
CA LEU A 161 1.16 14.72 -6.65
C LEU A 161 0.20 15.88 -6.37
N ALA A 162 -0.34 15.99 -5.14
CA ALA A 162 -1.14 17.13 -4.72
C ALA A 162 -0.38 18.45 -4.86
N GLY A 163 0.92 18.47 -4.51
CA GLY A 163 1.78 19.62 -4.72
C GLY A 163 1.92 20.00 -6.20
N ARG A 164 2.06 19.03 -7.10
CA ARG A 164 2.13 19.27 -8.55
C ARG A 164 0.82 19.77 -9.15
N ILE A 165 -0.32 19.32 -8.61
CA ILE A 165 -1.66 19.65 -9.11
C ILE A 165 -2.13 21.00 -8.57
N ALA A 166 -1.98 21.23 -7.27
CA ALA A 166 -2.60 22.37 -6.57
C ALA A 166 -1.59 23.32 -5.91
N GLY A 167 -0.29 23.01 -6.02
CA GLY A 167 0.80 23.78 -5.43
C GLY A 167 1.20 23.31 -4.03
N ASP A 168 2.45 23.57 -3.67
CA ASP A 168 3.08 23.07 -2.44
C ASP A 168 2.35 23.50 -1.16
N GLN A 169 1.78 24.71 -1.14
CA GLN A 169 1.03 25.20 0.02
C GLN A 169 -0.21 24.35 0.30
N VAL A 170 -0.89 23.89 -0.75
CA VAL A 170 -2.06 23.00 -0.60
C VAL A 170 -1.60 21.62 -0.11
N ALA A 171 -0.53 21.08 -0.66
CA ALA A 171 0.02 19.80 -0.20
C ALA A 171 0.47 19.85 1.26
N GLN A 172 1.14 20.93 1.67
CA GLN A 172 1.54 21.16 3.07
C GLN A 172 0.33 21.29 4.00
N ALA A 173 -0.73 21.98 3.56
CA ALA A 173 -1.97 22.08 4.34
C ALA A 173 -2.66 20.72 4.50
N ILE A 174 -2.67 19.88 3.44
CA ILE A 174 -3.19 18.51 3.50
C ILE A 174 -2.32 17.68 4.47
N GLN A 175 -1.01 17.72 4.33
CA GLN A 175 -0.07 17.01 5.20
C GLN A 175 -0.29 17.37 6.68
N LEU A 176 -0.42 18.65 6.98
CA LEU A 176 -0.71 19.13 8.34
C LEU A 176 -2.10 18.67 8.81
N GLY A 177 -3.10 18.72 7.93
CA GLY A 177 -4.47 18.31 8.25
C GLY A 177 -4.63 16.83 8.59
N ILE A 178 -3.83 15.96 7.97
CA ILE A 178 -3.80 14.54 8.29
C ILE A 178 -2.70 14.18 9.32
N GLU A 179 -1.99 15.20 9.85
CA GLU A 179 -0.89 15.04 10.83
C GLU A 179 0.16 14.01 10.37
N TYR A 180 0.51 14.02 9.07
CA TYR A 180 1.50 13.10 8.54
C TYR A 180 2.93 13.56 8.86
N ASP A 181 3.38 13.20 10.06
CA ASP A 181 4.73 13.42 10.60
C ASP A 181 5.31 12.07 11.09
N PRO A 182 5.71 11.16 10.17
CA PRO A 182 6.05 9.80 10.52
C PRO A 182 7.32 9.71 11.39
N GLN A 183 7.17 9.12 12.57
CA GLN A 183 8.24 8.87 13.54
C GLN A 183 8.27 7.36 13.88
N PRO A 184 8.71 6.51 12.94
CA PRO A 184 8.70 5.07 13.17
C PRO A 184 9.66 4.69 14.30
N PRO A 185 9.26 3.79 15.23
CA PRO A 185 10.08 3.41 16.38
C PRO A 185 11.27 2.52 16.00
N TYR A 186 11.36 2.08 14.77
CA TYR A 186 12.42 1.22 14.25
C TYR A 186 12.96 1.78 12.93
N ASP A 187 14.29 1.64 12.72
CA ASP A 187 14.94 2.02 11.46
C ASP A 187 15.12 0.79 10.55
N ALA A 188 13.98 0.20 10.14
CA ALA A 188 13.93 -1.00 9.29
C ALA A 188 12.88 -0.88 8.17
N GLY A 189 12.58 0.35 7.75
CA GLY A 189 11.54 0.64 6.77
C GLY A 189 11.95 0.43 5.31
N SER A 190 13.22 0.10 5.04
CA SER A 190 13.71 -0.26 3.69
C SER A 190 14.75 -1.36 3.78
N PRO A 191 15.01 -2.11 2.68
CA PRO A 191 16.02 -3.17 2.67
C PRO A 191 17.44 -2.66 2.99
N ASP A 192 17.75 -1.40 2.68
CA ASP A 192 19.06 -0.81 2.92
C ASP A 192 19.28 -0.41 4.39
N ARG A 193 18.19 -0.22 5.15
CA ARG A 193 18.20 0.17 6.57
C ARG A 193 17.94 -0.99 7.49
N ALA A 194 17.18 -1.98 7.01
CA ALA A 194 16.82 -3.14 7.81
C ALA A 194 18.03 -4.07 8.03
N PRO A 195 18.11 -4.78 9.19
CA PRO A 195 19.09 -5.83 9.40
C PRO A 195 19.08 -6.87 8.27
N ALA A 196 20.25 -7.24 7.76
CA ALA A 196 20.38 -8.14 6.61
C ALA A 196 19.66 -9.49 6.81
N GLU A 197 19.62 -10.00 8.05
CA GLU A 197 18.90 -11.23 8.39
C GLU A 197 17.38 -11.09 8.20
N LEU A 198 16.80 -9.91 8.53
CA LEU A 198 15.39 -9.63 8.29
C LEU A 198 15.07 -9.58 6.80
N VAL A 199 15.94 -8.92 6.02
CA VAL A 199 15.82 -8.85 4.57
C VAL A 199 15.87 -10.24 3.94
N ALA A 200 16.86 -11.06 4.35
CA ALA A 200 17.00 -12.43 3.85
C ALA A 200 15.77 -13.29 4.20
N ARG A 201 15.26 -13.21 5.41
CA ARG A 201 14.04 -13.91 5.83
C ARG A 201 12.80 -13.49 5.04
N ALA A 202 12.61 -12.19 4.83
CA ALA A 202 11.49 -11.69 4.05
C ALA A 202 11.53 -12.17 2.59
N ARG A 203 12.73 -12.17 1.97
CA ARG A 203 12.93 -12.73 0.63
C ARG A 203 12.65 -14.23 0.55
N ALA A 204 13.12 -14.99 1.53
CA ALA A 204 12.86 -16.44 1.59
C ALA A 204 11.37 -16.74 1.77
N ALA A 205 10.66 -15.98 2.63
CA ALA A 205 9.24 -16.11 2.82
C ALA A 205 8.45 -15.80 1.54
N ALA A 206 8.80 -14.73 0.84
CA ALA A 206 8.17 -14.37 -0.44
C ALA A 206 8.38 -15.46 -1.50
N ALA A 207 9.59 -16.02 -1.59
CA ALA A 207 9.91 -17.09 -2.54
C ALA A 207 9.16 -18.41 -2.25
N SER A 208 8.87 -18.71 -0.98
CA SER A 208 8.18 -19.95 -0.56
C SER A 208 6.66 -19.89 -0.64
N SER A 209 6.07 -18.69 -0.53
CA SER A 209 4.63 -18.52 -0.45
C SER A 209 3.95 -18.25 -1.78
N GLY A 210 4.71 -18.02 -2.87
CA GLY A 210 4.16 -17.60 -4.17
C GLY A 210 3.31 -16.33 -4.09
N SER A 211 3.21 -15.71 -2.92
CA SER A 211 2.43 -14.50 -2.69
C SER A 211 2.71 -13.93 -1.31
N ARG A 212 2.90 -12.67 -1.25
CA ARG A 212 2.93 -11.72 -0.14
C ARG A 212 4.28 -11.08 0.19
N PRO A 213 4.54 -9.91 -0.36
CA PRO A 213 5.46 -8.96 0.24
C PRO A 213 4.88 -8.49 1.59
N GLY A 214 5.53 -8.84 2.71
CA GLY A 214 5.20 -8.27 4.01
C GLY A 214 4.52 -9.16 5.06
N ALA A 215 4.11 -10.39 4.76
CA ALA A 215 3.64 -11.33 5.77
C ALA A 215 4.78 -11.76 6.70
N VAL A 216 4.77 -11.29 7.93
CA VAL A 216 5.71 -11.73 8.97
C VAL A 216 5.03 -12.87 9.74
N ASN A 217 5.57 -14.10 9.63
CA ASN A 217 5.07 -15.21 10.42
C ASN A 217 5.41 -15.00 11.92
N PRO A 218 4.42 -14.83 12.80
CA PRO A 218 4.65 -14.58 14.23
C PRO A 218 5.31 -15.76 14.97
N GLU A 219 5.27 -16.97 14.41
CA GLU A 219 5.88 -18.17 15.04
C GLU A 219 7.42 -18.16 15.03
N ALA A 220 8.05 -17.25 14.28
CA ALA A 220 9.51 -17.15 14.21
C ALA A 220 10.14 -16.20 15.25
N ALA A 221 9.36 -15.62 16.16
CA ALA A 221 9.91 -14.83 17.26
C ALA A 221 10.47 -15.80 18.35
N PRO A 222 11.72 -15.57 18.86
CA PRO A 222 12.21 -16.37 19.97
C PRO A 222 11.28 -16.19 21.17
N ALA A 223 10.86 -17.28 21.78
CA ALA A 223 9.98 -17.32 22.95
C ALA A 223 10.56 -16.38 24.03
N ARG A 224 9.87 -15.29 24.30
CA ARG A 224 10.23 -14.41 25.42
C ARG A 224 10.18 -15.22 26.68
N GLY A 225 11.34 -15.46 27.30
CA GLY A 225 11.48 -16.19 28.54
C GLY A 225 10.47 -15.64 29.56
N ARG A 226 9.59 -16.53 30.04
CA ARG A 226 8.66 -16.22 31.13
C ARG A 226 9.49 -15.80 32.34
N ARG A 227 9.59 -14.52 32.62
CA ARG A 227 10.08 -14.03 33.93
C ARG A 227 9.13 -14.57 34.99
N ARG A 228 9.60 -15.53 35.79
CA ARG A 228 8.90 -16.03 36.97
C ARG A 228 8.67 -14.85 37.89
N ARG A 229 7.44 -14.48 38.14
CA ARG A 229 7.06 -13.57 39.24
C ARG A 229 7.44 -14.24 40.57
N PRO A 230 8.12 -13.52 41.50
CA PRO A 230 8.32 -14.07 42.84
C PRO A 230 6.98 -14.24 43.55
N ARG A 231 6.78 -15.43 44.15
CA ARG A 231 5.62 -15.72 44.99
C ARG A 231 5.59 -14.75 46.17
N ALA A 232 4.53 -13.96 46.29
CA ALA A 232 4.26 -13.17 47.49
C ALA A 232 4.04 -14.11 48.67
N GLY A 233 4.87 -13.94 49.72
CA GLY A 233 4.76 -14.70 50.95
C GLY A 233 3.45 -14.38 51.66
N ARG A 234 2.73 -15.46 52.05
CA ARG A 234 1.56 -15.38 52.94
C ARG A 234 2.02 -14.96 54.32
N SER A 235 1.69 -13.76 54.79
CA SER A 235 1.76 -13.38 56.20
C SER A 235 0.59 -14.00 56.94
N ARG A 236 0.89 -14.82 57.94
CA ARG A 236 -0.07 -15.34 58.90
C ARG A 236 -0.51 -14.22 59.84
N SER A 237 -1.77 -13.90 59.83
CA SER A 237 -2.38 -13.03 60.85
C SER A 237 -2.52 -13.78 62.16
N GLY A 238 -1.85 -13.31 63.22
CA GLY A 238 -2.04 -13.71 64.60
C GLY A 238 -3.33 -13.14 65.18
N ARG A 239 -4.05 -13.97 65.89
CA ARG A 239 -5.26 -13.65 66.65
C ARG A 239 -4.93 -12.81 67.86
N SER A 240 -5.74 -11.82 68.13
CA SER A 240 -5.90 -11.19 69.44
C SER A 240 -7.04 -11.84 70.24
N PRO A 241 -6.97 -11.87 71.56
CA PRO A 241 -8.18 -11.92 72.35
C PRO A 241 -8.29 -10.78 73.40
N GLY A 242 -9.50 -10.35 73.66
CA GLY A 242 -10.01 -9.99 74.97
C GLY A 242 -10.08 -8.53 75.39
N ARG A 243 -11.23 -8.21 75.61
CA ARG A 243 -12.09 -7.33 76.44
C ARG A 243 -11.41 -6.86 77.81
N PRO A 244 -12.00 -5.95 78.55
CA PRO A 244 -13.44 -5.57 78.63
C PRO A 244 -13.79 -4.17 78.06
#